data_e7297c9e088d8588f227d2803a3594ec
#
_entry.id   e7297c9e088d8588f227d2803a3594ec
#
_cell.length_a   1.000
_cell.length_b   1.000
_cell.length_c   1.000
_cell.angle_alpha   90.00
_cell.angle_beta   90.00
_cell.angle_gamma   90.00
#
_symmetry.space_group_name_H-M   'P 1'
#
loop_
_entity.id
_entity.type
_entity.pdbx_description
1 polymer ?
#
loop_
_entity_poly.entity_id
_entity_poly.type
_entity_poly.pdbx_seq_one_letter_code
_entity_poly.pdbx_strand_id
1 'polypeptide(L)'
;QKTTQTLAVGAGVFDGIKVAHGWVESPGRSVSETATVFASVTQRELDNATLNQLAQSGSHLRLYSAQDAARTTEKLSRHTAFSVVSEQLKSRSGETDLDAAIAQQKAGLHTPAEQAIHLAIPLLESQDLTFSRPQLLATAMETGGGKVSMADIDTTIQAQIRSGQLLNVPVAPGRGNDLLISRQAWDAEKSILTRVLEGKDAVAPLMDRVPDSLMTDLTAGQRAATRMILESTDRFTVVQGYAGVGKTTQFRAVMSAISLLPEETRPRVIGLAPTHRAVGEMQSAGVEARTTASFLHDTQLLQRNGQTPDFSNTLFLLDESSMVGLADMAKAHSLIVAGGGRAVSSGDNDQLQPIAPGQPFRLMQQRSAADIAIMKEIVRQVPELRPAVYSLIERDVHHALTTIEQVTPEQVPRKEGVWAPGSSVVEFTQKQEKEIEKALSEGKTLPAGQPATLYEALVKDYTGRTPEAQSQTLVITHLNKDRRALNSLIHDARRENGETGKEEITLPVLVTSNIRDGELRKLSTWTAHKEAVALVDNVYHRISKVDKANQLITLTDSEGKERYISPREASAEGVTLYRQEKITVSQGDRMRFSKSDPERGYVANSIWEVQSVSG
;
A
#
# COMPACT_ATOMS: atom_id res chain seq x y z
N GLN A 1 -21.90 15.19 15.95
CA GLN A 1 -23.21 15.08 15.28
C GLN A 1 -23.00 14.24 14.03
N LYS A 2 -23.67 13.08 13.95
CA LYS A 2 -23.70 12.28 12.73
C LYS A 2 -24.56 13.04 11.71
N THR A 3 -23.95 13.58 10.70
CA THR A 3 -24.66 14.16 9.55
C THR A 3 -25.17 13.01 8.68
N THR A 4 -26.49 12.90 8.56
CA THR A 4 -27.10 11.93 7.65
C THR A 4 -27.24 12.58 6.28
N GLN A 5 -26.61 11.99 5.27
CA GLN A 5 -26.78 12.36 3.87
C GLN A 5 -27.50 11.22 3.15
N THR A 6 -28.47 11.56 2.33
CA THR A 6 -29.21 10.58 1.52
C THR A 6 -28.80 10.71 0.06
N LEU A 7 -28.51 9.60 -0.57
CA LEU A 7 -28.00 9.51 -1.91
C LEU A 7 -28.83 8.50 -2.71
N ALA A 8 -29.26 8.89 -3.92
CA ALA A 8 -29.90 7.98 -4.86
C ALA A 8 -28.84 7.40 -5.82
N VAL A 9 -28.81 6.08 -5.96
CA VAL A 9 -27.84 5.36 -6.79
C VAL A 9 -28.59 4.64 -7.90
N GLY A 10 -28.29 4.97 -9.16
CA GLY A 10 -28.87 4.32 -10.34
C GLY A 10 -28.24 2.94 -10.61
N ALA A 11 -28.98 2.06 -11.28
CA ALA A 11 -28.62 0.66 -11.52
C ALA A 11 -27.96 0.39 -12.88
N GLY A 12 -27.69 1.40 -13.69
CA GLY A 12 -27.10 1.24 -15.03
C GLY A 12 -25.59 1.01 -15.00
N VAL A 13 -25.08 0.13 -15.88
CA VAL A 13 -23.63 -0.14 -16.02
C VAL A 13 -22.85 1.15 -16.33
N PHE A 14 -23.43 2.05 -17.11
CA PHE A 14 -22.82 3.33 -17.49
C PHE A 14 -23.01 4.45 -16.46
N ASP A 15 -23.75 4.19 -15.38
CA ASP A 15 -23.88 5.14 -14.27
C ASP A 15 -22.59 5.25 -13.44
N GLY A 16 -21.64 4.36 -13.69
CA GLY A 16 -20.30 4.43 -13.10
C GLY A 16 -20.26 4.21 -11.59
N ILE A 17 -21.19 3.42 -11.05
CA ILE A 17 -21.28 3.17 -9.61
C ILE A 17 -20.06 2.39 -9.13
N LYS A 18 -19.27 3.02 -8.26
CA LYS A 18 -18.08 2.44 -7.65
C LYS A 18 -18.33 2.15 -6.17
N VAL A 19 -19.21 1.20 -5.92
CA VAL A 19 -19.70 0.83 -4.60
C VAL A 19 -19.51 -0.66 -4.34
N ALA A 20 -19.26 -1.03 -3.09
CA ALA A 20 -19.15 -2.40 -2.63
C ALA A 20 -19.77 -2.55 -1.24
N HIS A 21 -20.12 -3.77 -0.82
CA HIS A 21 -20.47 -4.02 0.56
C HIS A 21 -19.31 -3.63 1.48
N GLY A 22 -19.60 -2.95 2.58
CA GLY A 22 -18.63 -2.39 3.50
C GLY A 22 -18.41 -3.22 4.77
N TRP A 23 -18.70 -4.53 4.75
CA TRP A 23 -18.53 -5.41 5.90
C TRP A 23 -17.09 -5.89 6.09
N VAL A 24 -16.40 -6.10 4.97
CA VAL A 24 -15.04 -6.64 4.94
C VAL A 24 -14.10 -5.65 4.27
N GLU A 25 -12.99 -5.39 4.90
CA GLU A 25 -11.96 -4.44 4.46
C GLU A 25 -10.65 -5.14 4.07
N SER A 26 -9.81 -4.46 3.32
CA SER A 26 -8.42 -4.87 3.10
C SER A 26 -7.51 -4.37 4.21
N PRO A 27 -6.36 -5.00 4.47
CA PRO A 27 -5.41 -4.53 5.47
C PRO A 27 -5.03 -3.05 5.26
N GLY A 28 -4.80 -2.32 6.35
CA GLY A 28 -4.38 -0.91 6.32
C GLY A 28 -5.40 0.08 6.83
N ARG A 29 -6.57 -0.38 7.26
CA ARG A 29 -7.56 0.48 7.94
C ARG A 29 -7.56 0.23 9.43
N SER A 30 -7.46 1.30 10.18
CA SER A 30 -7.73 1.33 11.62
C SER A 30 -9.14 1.90 11.82
N VAL A 31 -9.97 1.22 12.60
CA VAL A 31 -11.35 1.68 12.85
C VAL A 31 -11.48 2.40 14.17
N SER A 32 -10.98 1.85 15.24
CA SER A 32 -10.87 2.49 16.54
C SER A 32 -9.89 1.71 17.42
N GLU A 33 -9.36 2.37 18.44
CA GLU A 33 -8.47 1.74 19.42
C GLU A 33 -9.17 0.61 20.23
N THR A 34 -10.48 0.57 20.22
CA THR A 34 -11.29 -0.43 20.95
C THR A 34 -11.88 -1.51 20.04
N ALA A 35 -11.66 -1.44 18.74
CA ALA A 35 -12.23 -2.38 17.79
C ALA A 35 -11.64 -3.80 17.91
N THR A 36 -12.50 -4.80 17.75
CA THR A 36 -12.07 -6.18 17.53
C THR A 36 -11.92 -6.43 16.03
N VAL A 37 -10.78 -6.92 15.61
CA VAL A 37 -10.45 -7.21 14.21
C VAL A 37 -10.56 -8.71 13.95
N PHE A 38 -11.34 -9.08 12.94
CA PHE A 38 -11.40 -10.45 12.40
C PHE A 38 -10.64 -10.47 11.08
N ALA A 39 -9.62 -11.27 10.98
CA ALA A 39 -8.82 -11.36 9.77
C ALA A 39 -8.77 -12.80 9.24
N SER A 40 -9.11 -12.97 7.96
CA SER A 40 -8.91 -14.20 7.22
C SER A 40 -7.58 -14.11 6.47
N VAL A 41 -6.69 -15.04 6.71
CA VAL A 41 -5.34 -15.06 6.16
C VAL A 41 -5.00 -16.44 5.60
N THR A 42 -4.26 -16.45 4.48
CA THR A 42 -3.71 -17.66 3.90
C THR A 42 -2.21 -17.76 4.17
N GLN A 43 -1.63 -18.95 4.00
CA GLN A 43 -0.20 -19.15 4.26
C GLN A 43 0.71 -18.21 3.43
N ARG A 44 0.27 -17.80 2.25
CA ARG A 44 1.03 -16.86 1.40
C ARG A 44 1.00 -15.43 1.91
N GLU A 45 0.02 -15.12 2.73
CA GLU A 45 -0.26 -13.78 3.27
C GLU A 45 0.22 -13.64 4.71
N LEU A 46 0.61 -14.74 5.37
CA LEU A 46 1.16 -14.74 6.72
C LEU A 46 2.63 -14.29 6.68
N ASP A 47 2.89 -13.09 6.20
CA ASP A 47 4.18 -12.43 6.36
C ASP A 47 4.16 -11.47 7.57
N ASN A 48 5.35 -11.07 7.97
CA ASN A 48 5.55 -10.20 9.13
C ASN A 48 4.84 -8.85 8.96
N ALA A 49 4.87 -8.29 7.76
CA ALA A 49 4.28 -6.98 7.47
C ALA A 49 2.75 -7.03 7.59
N THR A 50 2.12 -8.04 6.99
CA THR A 50 0.66 -8.24 7.05
C THR A 50 0.19 -8.47 8.48
N LEU A 51 0.86 -9.34 9.24
CA LEU A 51 0.48 -9.62 10.62
C LEU A 51 0.67 -8.41 11.54
N ASN A 52 1.76 -7.67 11.39
CA ASN A 52 1.97 -6.43 12.12
C ASN A 52 0.88 -5.40 11.82
N GLN A 53 0.48 -5.27 10.56
CA GLN A 53 -0.57 -4.35 10.17
C GLN A 53 -1.94 -4.77 10.73
N LEU A 54 -2.26 -6.06 10.70
CA LEU A 54 -3.49 -6.58 11.29
C LEU A 54 -3.53 -6.35 12.80
N ALA A 55 -2.41 -6.57 13.49
CA ALA A 55 -2.29 -6.31 14.92
C ALA A 55 -2.49 -4.82 15.28
N GLN A 56 -2.19 -3.89 14.36
CA GLN A 56 -2.40 -2.47 14.56
C GLN A 56 -3.82 -2.00 14.27
N SER A 57 -4.63 -2.79 13.57
CA SER A 57 -5.96 -2.36 13.10
C SER A 57 -6.98 -2.21 14.24
N GLY A 58 -6.70 -2.75 15.41
CA GLY A 58 -7.58 -2.63 16.58
C GLY A 58 -6.94 -3.14 17.86
N SER A 59 -7.68 -3.11 18.97
CA SER A 59 -7.19 -3.55 20.28
C SER A 59 -7.23 -5.06 20.47
N HIS A 60 -8.11 -5.75 19.74
CA HIS A 60 -8.27 -7.21 19.77
C HIS A 60 -8.19 -7.76 18.36
N LEU A 61 -7.51 -8.90 18.19
CA LEU A 61 -7.33 -9.55 16.89
C LEU A 61 -7.76 -11.01 16.98
N ARG A 62 -8.62 -11.44 16.04
CA ARG A 62 -8.97 -12.85 15.83
C ARG A 62 -8.60 -13.25 14.41
N LEU A 63 -7.64 -14.17 14.27
CA LEU A 63 -7.18 -14.66 12.98
C LEU A 63 -7.90 -15.96 12.60
N TYR A 64 -8.39 -16.00 11.37
CA TYR A 64 -8.97 -17.18 10.73
C TYR A 64 -8.00 -17.65 9.64
N SER A 65 -7.39 -18.81 9.83
CA SER A 65 -6.42 -19.37 8.90
C SER A 65 -6.85 -20.74 8.40
N ALA A 66 -6.70 -20.96 7.10
CA ALA A 66 -7.00 -22.25 6.46
C ALA A 66 -5.82 -23.23 6.47
N GLN A 67 -4.69 -22.84 7.04
CA GLN A 67 -3.47 -23.63 6.99
C GLN A 67 -2.73 -23.59 8.32
N ASP A 68 -1.82 -24.57 8.48
CA ASP A 68 -0.86 -24.58 9.57
C ASP A 68 -0.10 -23.24 9.57
N ALA A 69 -0.56 -22.34 10.42
CA ALA A 69 -0.07 -20.97 10.52
C ALA A 69 1.40 -20.89 10.95
N ALA A 70 1.97 -21.99 11.44
CA ALA A 70 3.37 -22.06 11.83
C ALA A 70 4.35 -22.02 10.65
N ARG A 71 3.88 -22.22 9.42
CA ARG A 71 4.71 -22.20 8.20
C ARG A 71 4.55 -20.90 7.44
N THR A 72 5.07 -19.82 7.97
CA THR A 72 5.21 -18.59 7.21
C THR A 72 6.55 -18.55 6.51
N THR A 73 6.52 -18.33 5.20
CA THR A 73 7.71 -17.90 4.48
C THR A 73 7.81 -16.39 4.61
N GLU A 74 8.84 -15.92 5.30
CA GLU A 74 9.21 -14.52 5.27
C GLU A 74 9.46 -14.11 3.82
N LYS A 75 8.61 -13.26 3.27
CA LYS A 75 8.90 -12.60 2.00
C LYS A 75 10.07 -11.68 2.24
N LEU A 76 11.21 -12.05 1.67
CA LEU A 76 12.37 -11.16 1.64
C LEU A 76 11.91 -9.81 1.10
N SER A 77 12.12 -8.80 1.90
CA SER A 77 11.92 -7.43 1.47
C SER A 77 12.77 -7.14 0.24
N ARG A 78 12.26 -6.29 -0.65
CA ARG A 78 13.02 -5.82 -1.81
C ARG A 78 14.38 -5.29 -1.35
N HIS A 79 15.45 -5.81 -1.93
CA HIS A 79 16.80 -5.39 -1.57
C HIS A 79 17.14 -4.05 -2.19
N THR A 80 17.91 -3.24 -1.47
CA THR A 80 18.62 -2.14 -2.09
C THR A 80 19.84 -2.70 -2.81
N ALA A 81 20.06 -2.28 -4.04
CA ALA A 81 21.20 -2.75 -4.83
C ALA A 81 22.45 -1.89 -4.65
N PHE A 82 22.35 -0.78 -3.89
CA PHE A 82 23.38 0.25 -3.83
C PHE A 82 24.77 -0.27 -3.43
N SER A 83 24.88 -1.06 -2.36
CA SER A 83 26.17 -1.54 -1.87
C SER A 83 26.87 -2.45 -2.87
N VAL A 84 26.13 -3.29 -3.57
CA VAL A 84 26.66 -4.23 -4.55
C VAL A 84 27.11 -3.50 -5.80
N VAL A 85 26.27 -2.61 -6.32
CA VAL A 85 26.57 -1.85 -7.55
C VAL A 85 27.68 -0.85 -7.30
N SER A 86 27.76 -0.22 -6.13
CA SER A 86 28.85 0.72 -5.82
C SER A 86 30.22 0.07 -5.75
N GLU A 87 30.32 -1.19 -5.29
CA GLU A 87 31.56 -1.94 -5.34
C GLU A 87 31.99 -2.26 -6.77
N GLN A 88 31.04 -2.61 -7.64
CA GLN A 88 31.32 -2.85 -9.06
C GLN A 88 31.80 -1.59 -9.79
N LEU A 89 31.21 -0.45 -9.49
CA LEU A 89 31.60 0.81 -10.11
C LEU A 89 32.99 1.28 -9.65
N LYS A 90 33.35 1.04 -8.39
CA LYS A 90 34.71 1.31 -7.89
C LYS A 90 35.80 0.48 -8.60
N SER A 91 35.45 -0.72 -9.06
CA SER A 91 36.37 -1.59 -9.80
C SER A 91 36.47 -1.26 -11.28
N ARG A 92 35.58 -0.42 -11.85
CA ARG A 92 35.62 0.06 -13.22
C ARG A 92 36.39 1.37 -13.30
N SER A 93 37.56 1.36 -13.84
CA SER A 93 38.33 2.57 -14.20
C SER A 93 37.63 3.27 -15.35
N GLY A 94 36.81 4.30 -15.09
CA GLY A 94 36.19 5.10 -16.12
C GLY A 94 34.81 5.67 -15.79
N GLU A 95 34.69 6.49 -14.75
CA GLU A 95 33.46 7.30 -14.53
C GLU A 95 33.19 8.23 -15.73
N THR A 96 34.19 8.65 -16.45
CA THR A 96 34.10 9.54 -17.63
C THR A 96 33.39 8.91 -18.84
N ASP A 97 33.50 7.63 -19.07
CA ASP A 97 32.85 6.94 -20.21
C ASP A 97 31.34 6.75 -19.97
N LEU A 98 30.93 6.66 -18.73
CA LEU A 98 29.52 6.53 -18.33
C LEU A 98 28.74 7.82 -18.55
N ASP A 99 29.31 8.96 -18.20
CA ASP A 99 28.69 10.27 -18.37
C ASP A 99 28.56 10.66 -19.84
N ALA A 100 29.54 10.29 -20.66
CA ALA A 100 29.49 10.49 -22.11
C ALA A 100 28.40 9.64 -22.78
N ALA A 101 28.23 8.38 -22.35
CA ALA A 101 27.19 7.49 -22.87
C ALA A 101 25.77 7.97 -22.48
N ILE A 102 25.59 8.50 -21.25
CA ILE A 102 24.35 9.08 -20.79
C ILE A 102 24.01 10.38 -21.57
N ALA A 103 25.02 11.20 -21.88
CA ALA A 103 24.86 12.41 -22.67
C ALA A 103 24.43 12.09 -24.11
N GLN A 104 24.98 11.04 -24.72
CA GLN A 104 24.57 10.57 -26.06
C GLN A 104 23.12 10.07 -26.07
N GLN A 105 22.65 9.43 -25.01
CA GLN A 105 21.25 8.97 -24.92
C GLN A 105 20.28 10.14 -24.78
N LYS A 106 20.64 11.20 -24.07
CA LYS A 106 19.85 12.43 -23.95
C LYS A 106 19.71 13.17 -25.29
N ALA A 107 20.58 12.90 -26.26
CA ALA A 107 20.55 13.55 -27.58
C ALA A 107 19.50 12.99 -28.57
N GLY A 108 18.68 12.02 -28.18
CA GLY A 108 17.43 11.68 -28.87
C GLY A 108 17.52 10.70 -30.04
N LEU A 109 18.61 9.93 -30.17
CA LEU A 109 18.73 8.85 -31.17
C LEU A 109 18.27 7.53 -30.56
N HIS A 110 16.96 7.31 -30.47
CA HIS A 110 16.43 6.06 -29.98
C HIS A 110 16.04 5.12 -31.11
N THR A 111 16.73 3.99 -31.21
CA THR A 111 16.28 2.88 -32.07
C THR A 111 14.97 2.29 -31.53
N PRO A 112 14.20 1.57 -32.37
CA PRO A 112 13.00 0.87 -31.90
C PRO A 112 13.27 -0.08 -30.72
N ALA A 113 14.44 -0.73 -30.68
CA ALA A 113 14.83 -1.59 -29.58
C ALA A 113 15.10 -0.80 -28.29
N GLU A 114 15.76 0.35 -28.36
CA GLU A 114 15.96 1.25 -27.22
C GLU A 114 14.64 1.77 -26.67
N GLN A 115 13.70 2.15 -27.55
CA GLN A 115 12.37 2.57 -27.15
C GLN A 115 11.61 1.44 -26.44
N ALA A 116 11.69 0.21 -26.95
CA ALA A 116 11.05 -0.94 -26.34
C ALA A 116 11.60 -1.22 -24.93
N ILE A 117 12.91 -1.13 -24.75
CA ILE A 117 13.56 -1.30 -23.44
C ILE A 117 13.20 -0.15 -22.50
N HIS A 118 13.22 1.08 -22.99
CA HIS A 118 12.81 2.26 -22.19
C HIS A 118 11.39 2.16 -21.66
N LEU A 119 10.49 1.56 -22.43
CA LEU A 119 9.11 1.30 -22.00
C LEU A 119 9.00 0.07 -21.07
N ALA A 120 9.88 -0.91 -21.21
CA ALA A 120 9.87 -2.14 -20.42
C ALA A 120 10.38 -1.94 -18.99
N ILE A 121 11.41 -1.13 -18.80
CA ILE A 121 12.06 -0.92 -17.50
C ILE A 121 11.09 -0.43 -16.42
N PRO A 122 10.29 0.62 -16.62
CA PRO A 122 9.32 1.06 -15.61
C PRO A 122 8.29 -0.01 -15.23
N LEU A 123 7.92 -0.86 -16.18
CA LEU A 123 6.99 -1.97 -15.93
C LEU A 123 7.60 -3.02 -15.00
N LEU A 124 8.85 -3.36 -15.20
CA LEU A 124 9.59 -4.29 -14.34
C LEU A 124 9.88 -3.69 -12.98
N GLU A 125 10.32 -2.43 -12.94
CA GLU A 125 10.58 -1.70 -11.70
C GLU A 125 9.33 -1.55 -10.84
N SER A 126 8.13 -1.57 -11.43
CA SER A 126 6.88 -1.55 -10.67
C SER A 126 6.69 -2.79 -9.79
N GLN A 127 7.34 -3.89 -10.09
CA GLN A 127 7.31 -5.13 -9.31
C GLN A 127 8.53 -5.23 -8.40
N ASP A 128 9.71 -5.00 -8.94
CA ASP A 128 10.98 -5.01 -8.21
C ASP A 128 11.97 -4.05 -8.89
N LEU A 129 12.80 -3.38 -8.08
CA LEU A 129 13.82 -2.46 -8.59
C LEU A 129 14.88 -3.17 -9.44
N THR A 130 15.11 -4.45 -9.16
CA THR A 130 16.01 -5.31 -9.91
C THR A 130 15.24 -6.35 -10.71
N PHE A 131 15.72 -6.68 -11.86
CA PHE A 131 15.10 -7.66 -12.78
C PHE A 131 16.16 -8.46 -13.55
N SER A 132 15.77 -9.63 -14.00
CA SER A 132 16.66 -10.48 -14.80
C SER A 132 16.69 -10.04 -16.26
N ARG A 133 17.78 -10.39 -16.96
CA ARG A 133 17.89 -10.16 -18.42
C ARG A 133 16.77 -10.85 -19.21
N PRO A 134 16.38 -12.10 -18.93
CA PRO A 134 15.23 -12.71 -19.60
C PRO A 134 13.91 -11.97 -19.38
N GLN A 135 13.66 -11.44 -18.18
CA GLN A 135 12.46 -10.63 -17.89
C GLN A 135 12.46 -9.34 -18.71
N LEU A 136 13.60 -8.66 -18.81
CA LEU A 136 13.74 -7.44 -19.62
C LEU A 136 13.53 -7.75 -21.10
N LEU A 137 14.12 -8.82 -21.61
CA LEU A 137 13.97 -9.25 -23.00
C LEU A 137 12.50 -9.54 -23.34
N ALA A 138 11.83 -10.34 -22.54
CA ALA A 138 10.43 -10.69 -22.74
C ALA A 138 9.50 -9.46 -22.68
N THR A 139 9.68 -8.59 -21.70
CA THR A 139 8.89 -7.37 -21.54
C THR A 139 9.16 -6.37 -22.68
N ALA A 140 10.41 -6.23 -23.14
CA ALA A 140 10.75 -5.37 -24.26
C ALA A 140 10.19 -5.90 -25.60
N MET A 141 10.15 -7.21 -25.80
CA MET A 141 9.45 -7.80 -26.96
C MET A 141 7.97 -7.42 -26.99
N GLU A 142 7.33 -7.45 -25.85
CA GLU A 142 5.91 -7.08 -25.71
C GLU A 142 5.69 -5.57 -25.93
N THR A 143 6.51 -4.73 -25.31
CA THR A 143 6.41 -3.26 -25.47
C THR A 143 6.83 -2.77 -26.84
N GLY A 144 7.64 -3.53 -27.56
CA GLY A 144 8.06 -3.26 -28.93
C GLY A 144 6.99 -3.49 -29.99
N GLY A 145 5.88 -4.16 -29.62
CA GLY A 145 4.70 -4.30 -30.46
C GLY A 145 4.95 -5.00 -31.81
N GLY A 146 5.84 -6.00 -31.85
CA GLY A 146 6.17 -6.74 -33.08
C GLY A 146 7.06 -6.01 -34.08
N LYS A 147 7.50 -4.79 -33.76
CA LYS A 147 8.38 -3.99 -34.64
C LYS A 147 9.88 -4.22 -34.38
N VAL A 148 10.22 -5.03 -33.40
CA VAL A 148 11.58 -5.25 -32.93
C VAL A 148 11.84 -6.74 -32.80
N SER A 149 12.98 -7.21 -33.30
CA SER A 149 13.37 -8.59 -33.13
C SER A 149 14.03 -8.84 -31.78
N MET A 150 13.94 -10.09 -31.32
CA MET A 150 14.60 -10.53 -30.09
C MET A 150 16.12 -10.27 -30.13
N ALA A 151 16.75 -10.47 -31.30
CA ALA A 151 18.17 -10.21 -31.48
C ALA A 151 18.54 -8.74 -31.35
N ASP A 152 17.70 -7.82 -31.85
CA ASP A 152 17.93 -6.38 -31.73
C ASP A 152 17.83 -5.93 -30.27
N ILE A 153 16.83 -6.44 -29.53
CA ILE A 153 16.67 -6.15 -28.11
C ILE A 153 17.84 -6.69 -27.30
N ASP A 154 18.26 -7.93 -27.55
CA ASP A 154 19.36 -8.55 -26.81
C ASP A 154 20.69 -7.81 -27.06
N THR A 155 20.96 -7.42 -28.30
CA THR A 155 22.11 -6.59 -28.67
C THR A 155 22.07 -5.22 -27.98
N THR A 156 20.91 -4.60 -27.93
CA THR A 156 20.71 -3.30 -27.26
C THR A 156 20.89 -3.40 -25.76
N ILE A 157 20.37 -4.46 -25.12
CA ILE A 157 20.59 -4.72 -23.68
C ILE A 157 22.09 -4.83 -23.41
N GLN A 158 22.82 -5.59 -24.24
CA GLN A 158 24.26 -5.75 -24.08
C GLN A 158 25.01 -4.42 -24.24
N ALA A 159 24.58 -3.57 -25.17
CA ALA A 159 25.14 -2.23 -25.34
C ALA A 159 24.89 -1.33 -24.16
N GLN A 160 23.68 -1.38 -23.58
CA GLN A 160 23.31 -0.60 -22.39
C GLN A 160 24.05 -1.07 -21.13
N ILE A 161 24.34 -2.36 -21.00
CA ILE A 161 25.19 -2.89 -19.93
C ILE A 161 26.61 -2.35 -20.08
N ARG A 162 27.16 -2.36 -21.29
CA ARG A 162 28.51 -1.83 -21.56
C ARG A 162 28.61 -0.33 -21.34
N SER A 163 27.60 0.43 -21.71
CA SER A 163 27.54 1.89 -21.49
C SER A 163 27.22 2.29 -20.06
N GLY A 164 26.80 1.34 -19.19
CA GLY A 164 26.44 1.60 -17.81
C GLY A 164 25.06 2.21 -17.61
N GLN A 165 24.19 2.17 -18.60
CA GLN A 165 22.77 2.51 -18.45
C GLN A 165 21.98 1.42 -17.72
N LEU A 166 22.42 0.18 -17.88
CA LEU A 166 22.01 -0.95 -17.06
C LEU A 166 23.24 -1.46 -16.30
N LEU A 167 23.07 -1.74 -15.04
CA LEU A 167 24.12 -2.21 -14.15
C LEU A 167 23.82 -3.64 -13.69
N ASN A 168 24.87 -4.49 -13.67
CA ASN A 168 24.73 -5.83 -13.14
C ASN A 168 24.70 -5.81 -11.61
N VAL A 169 23.75 -6.54 -11.06
CA VAL A 169 23.64 -6.80 -9.61
C VAL A 169 23.92 -8.29 -9.42
N PRO A 170 25.10 -8.68 -8.91
CA PRO A 170 25.42 -10.09 -8.72
C PRO A 170 24.50 -10.71 -7.69
N VAL A 171 24.10 -11.94 -7.97
CA VAL A 171 23.33 -12.80 -7.06
C VAL A 171 24.29 -13.79 -6.42
N ALA A 172 24.01 -14.18 -5.20
CA ALA A 172 24.84 -15.18 -4.49
C ALA A 172 24.96 -16.48 -5.31
N PRO A 173 26.15 -17.12 -5.32
CA PRO A 173 26.37 -18.36 -6.07
C PRO A 173 25.29 -19.40 -5.79
N GLY A 174 24.70 -19.98 -6.83
CA GLY A 174 23.64 -20.98 -6.73
C GLY A 174 22.21 -20.45 -6.67
N ARG A 175 21.98 -19.13 -6.71
CA ARG A 175 20.63 -18.52 -6.68
C ARG A 175 20.10 -18.00 -8.02
N GLY A 176 20.61 -18.48 -9.13
CA GLY A 176 20.10 -18.12 -10.46
C GLY A 176 20.96 -17.11 -11.21
N ASN A 177 20.37 -16.45 -12.20
CA ASN A 177 21.07 -15.50 -13.06
C ASN A 177 21.26 -14.14 -12.37
N ASP A 178 22.32 -13.42 -12.79
CA ASP A 178 22.56 -12.04 -12.37
C ASP A 178 21.35 -11.15 -12.68
N LEU A 179 21.11 -10.22 -11.78
CA LEU A 179 20.06 -9.22 -11.92
C LEU A 179 20.61 -7.93 -12.54
N LEU A 180 19.72 -7.15 -13.12
CA LEU A 180 20.00 -5.82 -13.67
C LEU A 180 19.27 -4.77 -12.85
N ILE A 181 19.85 -3.58 -12.76
CA ILE A 181 19.21 -2.35 -12.25
C ILE A 181 19.44 -1.23 -13.26
N SER A 182 18.45 -0.36 -13.43
CA SER A 182 18.65 0.84 -14.26
C SER A 182 19.60 1.83 -13.59
N ARG A 183 20.39 2.54 -14.38
CA ARG A 183 21.26 3.62 -13.88
C ARG A 183 20.45 4.68 -13.15
N GLN A 184 19.25 4.99 -13.63
CA GLN A 184 18.37 5.98 -13.01
C GLN A 184 17.95 5.56 -11.60
N ALA A 185 17.57 4.30 -11.39
CA ALA A 185 17.22 3.79 -10.07
C ALA A 185 18.42 3.79 -9.13
N TRP A 186 19.59 3.38 -9.62
CA TRP A 186 20.83 3.40 -8.85
C TRP A 186 21.23 4.83 -8.45
N ASP A 187 21.16 5.79 -9.39
CA ASP A 187 21.43 7.20 -9.10
C ASP A 187 20.48 7.79 -8.08
N ALA A 188 19.21 7.39 -8.11
CA ALA A 188 18.22 7.82 -7.10
C ALA A 188 18.58 7.31 -5.71
N GLU A 189 18.95 6.04 -5.55
CA GLU A 189 19.44 5.49 -4.27
C GLU A 189 20.70 6.25 -3.80
N LYS A 190 21.67 6.44 -4.67
CA LYS A 190 22.90 7.19 -4.38
C LYS A 190 22.60 8.62 -3.94
N SER A 191 21.67 9.30 -4.61
CA SER A 191 21.31 10.68 -4.29
C SER A 191 20.73 10.81 -2.88
N ILE A 192 19.91 9.87 -2.44
CA ILE A 192 19.37 9.85 -1.08
C ILE A 192 20.50 9.72 -0.07
N LEU A 193 21.39 8.74 -0.26
CA LEU A 193 22.51 8.51 0.66
C LEU A 193 23.47 9.70 0.72
N THR A 194 23.76 10.32 -0.42
CA THR A 194 24.64 11.49 -0.51
C THR A 194 24.02 12.69 0.21
N ARG A 195 22.74 12.98 0.00
CA ARG A 195 22.07 14.11 0.68
C ARG A 195 21.99 13.91 2.19
N VAL A 196 21.77 12.68 2.65
CA VAL A 196 21.78 12.38 4.08
C VAL A 196 23.19 12.63 4.66
N LEU A 197 24.24 12.19 3.98
CA LEU A 197 25.62 12.42 4.41
C LEU A 197 25.99 13.91 4.43
N GLU A 198 25.67 14.64 3.38
CA GLU A 198 25.90 16.09 3.28
C GLU A 198 25.07 16.89 4.29
N GLY A 199 23.95 16.33 4.73
CA GLY A 199 23.08 16.91 5.74
C GLY A 199 23.55 16.74 7.18
N LYS A 200 24.63 16.00 7.42
CA LYS A 200 25.20 15.86 8.79
C LYS A 200 25.75 17.20 9.25
N ASP A 201 25.37 17.60 10.46
CA ASP A 201 25.75 18.88 11.08
C ASP A 201 25.48 20.13 10.20
N ALA A 202 24.53 20.03 9.29
CA ALA A 202 24.24 21.07 8.28
C ALA A 202 23.24 22.12 8.76
N VAL A 203 22.53 21.89 9.86
CA VAL A 203 21.47 22.77 10.36
C VAL A 203 21.63 23.04 11.86
N ALA A 204 21.12 24.18 12.31
CA ALA A 204 21.04 24.45 13.74
C ALA A 204 19.96 23.59 14.38
N PRO A 205 20.13 23.14 15.65
CA PRO A 205 19.07 22.42 16.33
C PRO A 205 17.81 23.29 16.47
N LEU A 206 16.63 22.70 16.44
CA LEU A 206 15.38 23.44 16.66
C LEU A 206 15.27 23.91 18.12
N MET A 207 15.79 23.12 19.03
CA MET A 207 15.93 23.43 20.45
C MET A 207 17.29 22.96 20.94
N ASP A 208 17.91 23.70 21.86
CA ASP A 208 19.16 23.26 22.48
C ASP A 208 18.90 22.04 23.37
N ARG A 209 17.80 22.04 24.10
CA ARG A 209 17.38 20.92 24.94
C ARG A 209 15.85 20.89 25.07
N VAL A 210 15.25 19.72 24.87
CA VAL A 210 13.82 19.49 25.14
C VAL A 210 13.61 19.42 26.65
N PRO A 211 12.67 20.22 27.21
CA PRO A 211 12.37 20.16 28.65
C PRO A 211 11.87 18.78 29.06
N ASP A 212 12.41 18.22 30.13
CA ASP A 212 12.01 16.91 30.66
C ASP A 212 10.54 16.86 31.06
N SER A 213 9.96 18.00 31.48
CA SER A 213 8.53 18.12 31.83
C SER A 213 7.58 17.81 30.66
N LEU A 214 7.99 17.99 29.43
CA LEU A 214 7.20 17.67 28.24
C LEU A 214 7.21 16.19 27.87
N MET A 215 8.09 15.42 28.45
CA MET A 215 8.36 14.03 28.08
C MET A 215 8.04 13.04 29.20
N THR A 216 7.45 13.48 30.31
CA THR A 216 7.17 12.63 31.49
C THR A 216 6.25 11.45 31.17
N ASP A 217 5.25 11.65 30.30
CA ASP A 217 4.28 10.63 29.91
C ASP A 217 4.68 9.83 28.65
N LEU A 218 5.88 10.06 28.13
CA LEU A 218 6.39 9.38 26.95
C LEU A 218 7.16 8.11 27.32
N THR A 219 7.08 7.10 26.46
CA THR A 219 7.98 5.93 26.53
C THR A 219 9.42 6.33 26.25
N ALA A 220 10.38 5.48 26.59
CA ALA A 220 11.80 5.75 26.32
C ALA A 220 12.07 5.98 24.82
N GLY A 221 11.44 5.18 23.93
CA GLY A 221 11.56 5.34 22.48
C GLY A 221 10.93 6.65 21.99
N GLN A 222 9.76 7.02 22.49
CA GLN A 222 9.12 8.30 22.16
C GLN A 222 9.96 9.50 22.62
N ARG A 223 10.57 9.43 23.81
CA ARG A 223 11.51 10.46 24.29
C ARG A 223 12.74 10.58 23.40
N ALA A 224 13.36 9.45 23.06
CA ALA A 224 14.54 9.43 22.19
C ALA A 224 14.23 10.02 20.81
N ALA A 225 13.10 9.66 20.20
CA ALA A 225 12.66 10.20 18.93
C ALA A 225 12.38 11.72 19.00
N THR A 226 11.69 12.17 20.04
CA THR A 226 11.38 13.59 20.24
C THR A 226 12.65 14.42 20.42
N ARG A 227 13.60 13.96 21.23
CA ARG A 227 14.90 14.61 21.40
C ARG A 227 15.69 14.66 20.10
N MET A 228 15.78 13.55 19.37
CA MET A 228 16.50 13.51 18.11
C MET A 228 15.91 14.51 17.10
N ILE A 229 14.60 14.58 16.97
CA ILE A 229 13.93 15.51 16.03
C ILE A 229 14.25 16.96 16.37
N LEU A 230 14.20 17.33 17.64
CA LEU A 230 14.31 18.73 18.09
C LEU A 230 15.75 19.18 18.36
N GLU A 231 16.61 18.30 18.83
CA GLU A 231 17.98 18.63 19.24
C GLU A 231 19.03 18.31 18.16
N SER A 232 18.67 17.58 17.09
CA SER A 232 19.62 17.20 16.04
C SER A 232 20.08 18.41 15.21
N THR A 233 21.36 18.38 14.85
CA THR A 233 21.97 19.30 13.88
C THR A 233 21.99 18.73 12.46
N ASP A 234 21.41 17.55 12.25
CA ASP A 234 21.35 16.88 10.97
C ASP A 234 20.09 17.29 10.19
N ARG A 235 20.26 17.45 8.89
CA ARG A 235 19.14 17.77 8.00
C ARG A 235 18.14 16.62 7.88
N PHE A 236 18.63 15.38 7.87
CA PHE A 236 17.82 14.18 7.72
C PHE A 236 18.05 13.21 8.86
N THR A 237 16.97 12.81 9.52
CA THR A 237 16.96 11.81 10.59
C THR A 237 15.86 10.78 10.32
N VAL A 238 15.91 9.65 10.99
CA VAL A 238 15.01 8.52 10.79
C VAL A 238 14.42 8.07 12.12
N VAL A 239 13.11 7.79 12.15
CA VAL A 239 12.43 7.17 13.28
C VAL A 239 11.81 5.85 12.80
N GLN A 240 12.30 4.74 13.35
CA GLN A 240 11.69 3.44 13.22
C GLN A 240 10.67 3.27 14.35
N GLY A 241 9.39 3.26 14.02
CA GLY A 241 8.32 3.06 15.00
C GLY A 241 7.53 1.82 14.69
N TYR A 242 7.68 0.79 15.52
CA TYR A 242 6.94 -0.45 15.36
C TYR A 242 5.45 -0.30 15.64
N ALA A 243 4.70 -1.38 15.43
CA ALA A 243 3.26 -1.40 15.63
C ALA A 243 2.84 -0.95 17.03
N GLY A 244 1.90 -0.02 17.11
CA GLY A 244 1.27 0.38 18.37
C GLY A 244 2.16 1.12 19.36
N VAL A 245 3.22 1.77 18.89
CA VAL A 245 4.18 2.50 19.75
C VAL A 245 3.79 3.96 20.03
N GLY A 246 2.61 4.40 19.58
CA GLY A 246 2.11 5.75 19.87
C GLY A 246 2.82 6.86 19.09
N LYS A 247 2.94 6.73 17.77
CA LYS A 247 3.55 7.76 16.90
C LYS A 247 2.82 9.10 16.98
N THR A 248 1.49 9.09 17.02
CA THR A 248 0.68 10.30 17.15
C THR A 248 0.97 11.05 18.44
N THR A 249 1.12 10.34 19.56
CA THR A 249 1.52 10.93 20.85
C THR A 249 2.91 11.55 20.75
N GLN A 250 3.84 10.91 20.08
CA GLN A 250 5.18 11.43 19.86
C GLN A 250 5.16 12.69 18.99
N PHE A 251 4.34 12.76 17.94
CA PHE A 251 4.17 13.98 17.14
C PHE A 251 3.56 15.12 17.96
N ARG A 252 2.58 14.84 18.82
CA ARG A 252 2.04 15.85 19.75
C ARG A 252 3.10 16.42 20.68
N ALA A 253 4.00 15.58 21.16
CA ALA A 253 5.11 16.03 22.00
C ALA A 253 6.05 16.98 21.25
N VAL A 254 6.36 16.67 19.99
CA VAL A 254 7.14 17.56 19.11
C VAL A 254 6.43 18.90 18.94
N MET A 255 5.14 18.90 18.64
CA MET A 255 4.36 20.11 18.45
C MET A 255 4.24 20.95 19.74
N SER A 256 4.07 20.30 20.87
CA SER A 256 4.04 20.95 22.18
C SER A 256 5.37 21.63 22.50
N ALA A 257 6.48 20.97 22.24
CA ALA A 257 7.81 21.53 22.43
C ALA A 257 8.04 22.76 21.53
N ILE A 258 7.70 22.65 20.25
CA ILE A 258 7.84 23.75 19.29
C ILE A 258 7.00 24.96 19.70
N SER A 259 5.80 24.75 20.24
CA SER A 259 4.94 25.83 20.73
C SER A 259 5.54 26.67 21.86
N LEU A 260 6.53 26.16 22.57
CA LEU A 260 7.26 26.90 23.62
C LEU A 260 8.31 27.86 23.05
N LEU A 261 8.71 27.70 21.81
CA LEU A 261 9.66 28.60 21.15
C LEU A 261 9.02 29.95 20.88
N PRO A 262 9.81 31.07 20.91
CA PRO A 262 9.34 32.38 20.50
C PRO A 262 8.72 32.33 19.11
N GLU A 263 7.62 33.03 18.90
CA GLU A 263 6.88 33.02 17.64
C GLU A 263 7.77 33.40 16.44
N GLU A 264 8.69 34.35 16.64
CA GLU A 264 9.61 34.83 15.60
C GLU A 264 10.64 33.79 15.14
N THR A 265 11.02 32.87 16.00
CA THR A 265 12.01 31.81 15.71
C THR A 265 11.38 30.42 15.57
N ARG A 266 10.07 30.32 15.80
CA ARG A 266 9.33 29.07 15.75
C ARG A 266 9.39 28.46 14.35
N PRO A 267 9.86 27.22 14.19
CA PRO A 267 9.86 26.56 12.90
C PRO A 267 8.42 26.27 12.43
N ARG A 268 8.22 26.35 11.13
CA ARG A 268 7.04 25.76 10.48
C ARG A 268 7.19 24.25 10.45
N VAL A 269 6.12 23.53 10.77
CA VAL A 269 6.10 22.06 10.70
C VAL A 269 5.11 21.64 9.63
N ILE A 270 5.59 20.88 8.66
CA ILE A 270 4.77 20.33 7.57
C ILE A 270 4.84 18.82 7.62
N GLY A 271 3.69 18.19 7.78
CA GLY A 271 3.54 16.75 7.71
C GLY A 271 3.25 16.29 6.28
N LEU A 272 3.95 15.24 5.84
CA LEU A 272 3.72 14.58 4.56
C LEU A 272 3.51 13.09 4.78
N ALA A 273 2.51 12.52 4.13
CA ALA A 273 2.25 11.10 4.16
C ALA A 273 1.68 10.60 2.83
N PRO A 274 1.88 9.33 2.47
CA PRO A 274 1.36 8.79 1.21
C PRO A 274 -0.15 8.57 1.21
N THR A 275 -0.79 8.52 2.39
CA THR A 275 -2.22 8.24 2.54
C THR A 275 -2.98 9.37 3.22
N HIS A 276 -4.25 9.57 2.85
CA HIS A 276 -5.13 10.54 3.51
C HIS A 276 -5.39 10.19 4.98
N ARG A 277 -5.38 8.91 5.33
CA ARG A 277 -5.54 8.45 6.71
C ARG A 277 -4.39 8.96 7.59
N ALA A 278 -3.16 8.75 7.16
CA ALA A 278 -1.99 9.22 7.90
C ALA A 278 -1.94 10.76 7.97
N VAL A 279 -2.33 11.45 6.91
CA VAL A 279 -2.50 12.92 6.93
C VAL A 279 -3.49 13.34 8.02
N GLY A 280 -4.65 12.68 8.11
CA GLY A 280 -5.66 12.95 9.14
C GLY A 280 -5.14 12.69 10.56
N GLU A 281 -4.36 11.65 10.77
CA GLU A 281 -3.72 11.35 12.07
C GLU A 281 -2.69 12.42 12.46
N MET A 282 -1.90 12.90 11.52
CA MET A 282 -0.96 14.01 11.76
C MET A 282 -1.70 15.31 12.09
N GLN A 283 -2.78 15.62 11.37
CA GLN A 283 -3.62 16.79 11.65
C GLN A 283 -4.24 16.71 13.05
N SER A 284 -4.67 15.54 13.50
CA SER A 284 -5.18 15.33 14.86
C SER A 284 -4.11 15.56 15.94
N ALA A 285 -2.83 15.41 15.60
CA ALA A 285 -1.68 15.73 16.45
C ALA A 285 -1.29 17.22 16.43
N GLY A 286 -2.01 18.05 15.67
CA GLY A 286 -1.73 19.48 15.53
C GLY A 286 -0.72 19.83 14.44
N VAL A 287 -0.39 18.89 13.54
CA VAL A 287 0.55 19.09 12.44
C VAL A 287 -0.20 19.57 11.20
N GLU A 288 0.26 20.65 10.56
CA GLU A 288 -0.17 21.01 9.21
C GLU A 288 0.30 19.91 8.25
N ALA A 289 -0.62 19.15 7.65
CA ALA A 289 -0.27 17.98 6.88
C ALA A 289 -1.02 17.90 5.54
N ARG A 290 -0.35 17.30 4.57
CA ARG A 290 -0.89 17.01 3.24
C ARG A 290 -0.27 15.74 2.67
N THR A 291 -0.83 15.22 1.58
CA THR A 291 -0.25 14.05 0.93
C THR A 291 1.08 14.36 0.27
N THR A 292 1.99 13.41 0.28
CA THR A 292 3.29 13.50 -0.40
C THR A 292 3.12 13.82 -1.88
N ALA A 293 2.17 13.17 -2.56
CA ALA A 293 1.89 13.41 -3.98
C ALA A 293 1.47 14.87 -4.25
N SER A 294 0.59 15.41 -3.43
CA SER A 294 0.15 16.81 -3.53
C SER A 294 1.31 17.80 -3.34
N PHE A 295 2.13 17.55 -2.33
CA PHE A 295 3.32 18.37 -2.07
C PHE A 295 4.31 18.35 -3.26
N LEU A 296 4.63 17.18 -3.78
CA LEU A 296 5.55 17.03 -4.91
C LEU A 296 5.02 17.73 -6.16
N HIS A 297 3.73 17.58 -6.43
CA HIS A 297 3.09 18.23 -7.58
C HIS A 297 3.19 19.76 -7.51
N ASP A 298 2.77 20.34 -6.41
CA ASP A 298 2.72 21.81 -6.27
C ASP A 298 4.12 22.42 -6.22
N THR A 299 5.05 21.76 -5.55
CA THR A 299 6.43 22.26 -5.43
C THR A 299 7.16 22.17 -6.77
N GLN A 300 6.94 21.12 -7.55
CA GLN A 300 7.49 21.01 -8.91
C GLN A 300 6.90 22.06 -9.85
N LEU A 301 5.62 22.39 -9.69
CA LEU A 301 4.97 23.45 -10.47
C LEU A 301 5.62 24.82 -10.19
N LEU A 302 5.90 25.12 -8.92
CA LEU A 302 6.63 26.35 -8.55
C LEU A 302 8.02 26.39 -9.18
N GLN A 303 8.76 25.29 -9.17
CA GLN A 303 10.08 25.21 -9.80
C GLN A 303 10.03 25.42 -11.33
N ARG A 304 9.03 24.83 -12.00
CA ARG A 304 8.82 25.04 -13.45
C ARG A 304 8.54 26.50 -13.79
N ASN A 305 7.92 27.22 -12.87
CA ASN A 305 7.66 28.67 -13.00
C ASN A 305 8.86 29.54 -12.57
N GLY A 306 10.03 28.92 -12.34
CA GLY A 306 11.24 29.63 -11.94
C GLY A 306 11.25 30.10 -10.48
N GLN A 307 10.33 29.62 -9.67
CA GLN A 307 10.24 29.94 -8.24
C GLN A 307 10.91 28.84 -7.42
N THR A 308 11.74 29.23 -6.45
CA THR A 308 12.32 28.29 -5.47
C THR A 308 11.52 28.39 -4.19
N PRO A 309 10.89 27.30 -3.70
CA PRO A 309 10.21 27.32 -2.41
C PRO A 309 11.19 27.64 -1.29
N ASP A 310 10.77 28.45 -0.33
CA ASP A 310 11.53 28.75 0.87
C ASP A 310 11.06 27.82 2.00
N PHE A 311 11.92 26.86 2.35
CA PHE A 311 11.75 25.94 3.48
C PHE A 311 12.76 26.22 4.60
N SER A 312 13.35 27.41 4.60
CA SER A 312 14.18 27.85 5.72
C SER A 312 13.36 27.77 7.03
N ASN A 313 13.98 27.33 8.11
CA ASN A 313 13.30 27.11 9.39
C ASN A 313 12.01 26.25 9.29
N THR A 314 12.02 25.25 8.42
CA THR A 314 10.90 24.33 8.23
C THR A 314 11.32 22.90 8.55
N LEU A 315 10.54 22.23 9.40
CA LEU A 315 10.64 20.81 9.71
C LEU A 315 9.58 20.05 8.96
N PHE A 316 10.01 19.08 8.14
CA PHE A 316 9.12 18.12 7.49
C PHE A 316 9.05 16.83 8.30
N LEU A 317 7.84 16.40 8.62
CA LEU A 317 7.56 15.08 9.21
C LEU A 317 7.02 14.18 8.12
N LEU A 318 7.84 13.26 7.63
CA LEU A 318 7.48 12.31 6.58
C LEU A 318 6.98 11.02 7.24
N ASP A 319 5.68 10.92 7.42
CA ASP A 319 5.06 9.73 8.04
C ASP A 319 4.77 8.63 7.02
N GLU A 320 4.59 7.41 7.50
CA GLU A 320 4.46 6.20 6.65
C GLU A 320 5.56 6.10 5.57
N SER A 321 6.79 6.49 5.92
CA SER A 321 7.91 6.52 4.98
C SER A 321 8.27 5.15 4.41
N SER A 322 7.91 4.06 5.09
CA SER A 322 8.04 2.69 4.59
C SER A 322 7.17 2.41 3.34
N MET A 323 6.14 3.21 3.11
CA MET A 323 5.25 3.11 1.95
C MET A 323 5.60 4.06 0.80
N VAL A 324 6.63 4.86 0.95
CA VAL A 324 7.10 5.82 -0.07
C VAL A 324 8.15 5.15 -0.97
N GLY A 325 7.94 5.21 -2.28
CA GLY A 325 8.88 4.66 -3.26
C GLY A 325 10.12 5.52 -3.45
N LEU A 326 11.11 4.95 -4.15
CA LEU A 326 12.42 5.56 -4.34
C LEU A 326 12.36 6.92 -5.04
N ALA A 327 11.62 7.02 -6.13
CA ALA A 327 11.54 8.26 -6.93
C ALA A 327 10.93 9.41 -6.12
N ASP A 328 9.85 9.15 -5.38
CA ASP A 328 9.17 10.17 -4.58
C ASP A 328 10.01 10.61 -3.39
N MET A 329 10.69 9.68 -2.73
CA MET A 329 11.60 10.03 -1.62
C MET A 329 12.78 10.86 -2.11
N ALA A 330 13.40 10.48 -3.22
CA ALA A 330 14.50 11.24 -3.82
C ALA A 330 14.07 12.66 -4.22
N LYS A 331 12.89 12.81 -4.81
CA LYS A 331 12.31 14.12 -5.15
C LYS A 331 12.03 14.96 -3.91
N ALA A 332 11.38 14.38 -2.89
CA ALA A 332 11.08 15.07 -1.65
C ALA A 332 12.35 15.59 -0.98
N HIS A 333 13.38 14.76 -0.86
CA HIS A 333 14.68 15.17 -0.32
C HIS A 333 15.32 16.29 -1.14
N SER A 334 15.28 16.18 -2.46
CA SER A 334 15.81 17.24 -3.36
C SER A 334 15.12 18.58 -3.14
N LEU A 335 13.79 18.59 -3.05
CA LEU A 335 13.00 19.80 -2.84
C LEU A 335 13.25 20.43 -1.46
N ILE A 336 13.34 19.60 -0.43
CA ILE A 336 13.61 20.03 0.96
C ILE A 336 15.00 20.67 1.04
N VAL A 337 16.01 20.05 0.44
CA VAL A 337 17.37 20.59 0.41
C VAL A 337 17.41 21.93 -0.36
N ALA A 338 16.77 21.97 -1.53
CA ALA A 338 16.71 23.19 -2.35
C ALA A 338 16.06 24.36 -1.61
N GLY A 339 15.06 24.11 -0.80
CA GLY A 339 14.38 25.12 0.02
C GLY A 339 15.07 25.44 1.35
N GLY A 340 16.10 24.70 1.74
CA GLY A 340 16.83 24.90 3.01
C GLY A 340 16.14 24.28 4.24
N GLY A 341 15.23 23.34 4.05
CA GLY A 341 14.51 22.65 5.12
C GLY A 341 15.25 21.48 5.74
N ARG A 342 14.60 20.83 6.67
CA ARG A 342 15.02 19.56 7.28
C ARG A 342 13.86 18.57 7.34
N ALA A 343 14.15 17.29 7.44
CA ALA A 343 13.13 16.25 7.47
C ALA A 343 13.46 15.11 8.43
N VAL A 344 12.39 14.56 8.98
CA VAL A 344 12.38 13.29 9.71
C VAL A 344 11.55 12.29 8.92
N SER A 345 12.13 11.17 8.56
CA SER A 345 11.40 10.04 7.98
C SER A 345 10.98 9.10 9.09
N SER A 346 9.68 8.94 9.27
CA SER A 346 9.08 8.07 10.28
C SER A 346 8.27 6.97 9.61
N GLY A 347 8.39 5.76 10.08
CA GLY A 347 7.68 4.61 9.54
C GLY A 347 8.06 3.31 10.22
N ASP A 348 7.62 2.21 9.64
CA ASP A 348 7.92 0.87 10.10
C ASP A 348 8.28 -0.03 8.91
N ASN A 349 9.53 -0.49 8.86
CA ASN A 349 10.01 -1.38 7.81
C ASN A 349 9.31 -2.74 7.77
N ASP A 350 8.66 -3.15 8.86
CA ASP A 350 7.96 -4.42 8.97
C ASP A 350 6.49 -4.32 8.56
N GLN A 351 6.03 -3.14 8.14
CA GLN A 351 4.69 -2.93 7.57
C GLN A 351 4.68 -3.04 6.05
N LEU A 352 3.55 -2.67 5.43
CA LEU A 352 3.39 -2.70 3.99
C LEU A 352 4.48 -1.92 3.28
N GLN A 353 4.97 -2.53 2.22
CA GLN A 353 5.99 -1.96 1.36
C GLN A 353 5.38 -0.96 0.36
N PRO A 354 6.20 -0.09 -0.26
CA PRO A 354 5.74 0.80 -1.30
C PRO A 354 5.10 0.03 -2.47
N ILE A 355 4.05 0.61 -3.05
CA ILE A 355 3.52 0.17 -4.34
C ILE A 355 4.48 0.60 -5.45
N ALA A 356 5.03 1.80 -5.34
CA ALA A 356 6.09 2.31 -6.22
C ALA A 356 7.43 1.60 -5.98
N PRO A 357 8.33 1.56 -6.98
CA PRO A 357 9.60 0.85 -6.86
C PRO A 357 10.52 1.36 -5.75
N GLY A 358 11.26 0.45 -5.16
CA GLY A 358 12.31 0.72 -4.18
C GLY A 358 11.81 0.84 -2.74
N GLN A 359 12.76 0.82 -1.81
CA GLN A 359 12.54 0.92 -0.36
C GLN A 359 13.50 1.93 0.26
N PRO A 360 13.33 3.23 0.00
CA PRO A 360 14.27 4.25 0.45
C PRO A 360 14.34 4.37 1.97
N PHE A 361 13.25 4.09 2.68
CA PHE A 361 13.25 4.12 4.14
C PHE A 361 14.16 3.03 4.74
N ARG A 362 14.12 1.82 4.18
CA ARG A 362 15.03 0.74 4.55
C ARG A 362 16.47 1.05 4.13
N LEU A 363 16.65 1.62 2.95
CA LEU A 363 17.97 2.05 2.46
C LEU A 363 18.61 3.04 3.43
N MET A 364 17.87 4.07 3.88
CA MET A 364 18.38 5.06 4.82
C MET A 364 18.79 4.43 6.16
N GLN A 365 18.02 3.47 6.67
CA GLN A 365 18.37 2.80 7.92
C GLN A 365 19.60 1.90 7.81
N GLN A 366 19.76 1.20 6.70
CA GLN A 366 20.81 0.19 6.55
C GLN A 366 22.11 0.75 5.97
N ARG A 367 22.06 1.81 5.17
CA ARG A 367 23.17 2.25 4.32
C ARG A 367 23.49 3.74 4.40
N SER A 368 22.68 4.55 5.06
CA SER A 368 22.95 5.99 5.18
C SER A 368 23.68 6.35 6.48
N ALA A 369 24.12 7.59 6.53
CA ALA A 369 24.70 8.20 7.75
C ALA A 369 23.64 8.76 8.71
N ALA A 370 22.34 8.54 8.44
CA ALA A 370 21.26 9.09 9.26
C ALA A 370 21.28 8.52 10.69
N ASP A 371 21.07 9.38 11.67
CA ASP A 371 20.75 8.95 13.02
C ASP A 371 19.33 8.36 13.05
N ILE A 372 19.19 7.28 13.81
CA ILE A 372 17.95 6.50 13.89
C ILE A 372 17.52 6.44 15.35
N ALA A 373 16.28 6.88 15.61
CA ALA A 373 15.59 6.58 16.86
C ALA A 373 14.62 5.43 16.67
N ILE A 374 14.54 4.54 17.64
CA ILE A 374 13.70 3.35 17.59
C ILE A 374 12.63 3.44 18.68
N MET A 375 11.36 3.40 18.28
CA MET A 375 10.22 3.31 19.18
C MET A 375 9.69 1.88 19.12
N LYS A 376 9.86 1.10 20.16
CA LYS A 376 9.47 -0.32 20.22
C LYS A 376 8.55 -0.68 21.40
N GLU A 377 8.35 0.21 22.35
CA GLU A 377 7.47 -0.01 23.47
C GLU A 377 6.00 0.08 23.02
N ILE A 378 5.27 -1.02 23.15
CA ILE A 378 3.90 -1.15 22.65
C ILE A 378 2.93 -0.56 23.67
N VAL A 379 2.13 0.43 23.24
CA VAL A 379 1.15 1.12 24.09
C VAL A 379 -0.29 0.97 23.61
N ARG A 380 -0.51 0.61 22.35
CA ARG A 380 -1.83 0.55 21.72
C ARG A 380 -2.57 -0.76 22.00
N GLN A 381 -1.87 -1.90 21.93
CA GLN A 381 -2.49 -3.22 22.05
C GLN A 381 -2.78 -3.56 23.51
N VAL A 382 -3.84 -4.36 23.70
CA VAL A 382 -4.13 -4.96 25.01
C VAL A 382 -2.97 -5.84 25.49
N PRO A 383 -2.76 -5.98 26.82
CA PRO A 383 -1.63 -6.72 27.37
C PRO A 383 -1.48 -8.13 26.82
N GLU A 384 -2.59 -8.83 26.57
CA GLU A 384 -2.59 -10.22 26.07
C GLU A 384 -2.01 -10.33 24.65
N LEU A 385 -2.15 -9.30 23.82
CA LEU A 385 -1.65 -9.28 22.44
C LEU A 385 -0.20 -8.83 22.32
N ARG A 386 0.32 -8.09 23.32
CA ARG A 386 1.69 -7.54 23.29
C ARG A 386 2.78 -8.59 23.06
N PRO A 387 2.76 -9.78 23.71
CA PRO A 387 3.78 -10.81 23.44
C PRO A 387 3.82 -11.24 21.98
N ALA A 388 2.66 -11.37 21.34
CA ALA A 388 2.58 -11.68 19.91
C ALA A 388 3.19 -10.59 19.05
N VAL A 389 2.91 -9.32 19.35
CA VAL A 389 3.46 -8.18 18.60
C VAL A 389 4.97 -8.07 18.79
N TYR A 390 5.52 -8.29 19.99
CA TYR A 390 6.96 -8.34 20.22
C TYR A 390 7.63 -9.48 19.44
N SER A 391 7.01 -10.66 19.42
CA SER A 391 7.52 -11.79 18.63
C SER A 391 7.51 -11.50 17.13
N LEU A 392 6.50 -10.77 16.62
CA LEU A 392 6.46 -10.32 15.22
C LEU A 392 7.58 -9.31 14.91
N ILE A 393 7.90 -8.41 15.83
CA ILE A 393 9.04 -7.49 15.70
C ILE A 393 10.35 -8.27 15.57
N GLU A 394 10.53 -9.33 16.37
CA GLU A 394 11.68 -10.24 16.29
C GLU A 394 11.60 -11.23 15.10
N ARG A 395 10.56 -11.11 14.26
CA ARG A 395 10.30 -11.95 13.09
C ARG A 395 10.05 -13.42 13.41
N ASP A 396 9.66 -13.72 14.63
CA ASP A 396 9.24 -15.06 15.07
C ASP A 396 7.71 -15.19 14.99
N VAL A 397 7.22 -15.39 13.78
CA VAL A 397 5.77 -15.52 13.50
C VAL A 397 5.20 -16.76 14.20
N HIS A 398 5.94 -17.84 14.22
CA HIS A 398 5.49 -19.08 14.89
C HIS A 398 5.24 -18.84 16.38
N HIS A 399 6.22 -18.26 17.07
CA HIS A 399 6.06 -17.93 18.48
C HIS A 399 4.95 -16.89 18.70
N ALA A 400 4.84 -15.88 17.83
CA ALA A 400 3.77 -14.89 17.90
C ALA A 400 2.38 -15.55 17.90
N LEU A 401 2.13 -16.47 16.98
CA LEU A 401 0.85 -17.18 16.89
C LEU A 401 0.59 -18.10 18.09
N THR A 402 1.62 -18.72 18.65
CA THR A 402 1.47 -19.57 19.86
C THR A 402 1.19 -18.79 21.14
N THR A 403 1.51 -17.50 21.19
CA THR A 403 1.20 -16.62 22.34
C THR A 403 -0.25 -16.14 22.35
N ILE A 404 -0.98 -16.30 21.25
CA ILE A 404 -2.40 -15.98 21.14
C ILE A 404 -3.20 -17.25 21.42
N GLU A 405 -4.31 -17.12 22.14
CA GLU A 405 -5.17 -18.26 22.44
C GLU A 405 -5.62 -18.99 21.17
N GLN A 406 -5.36 -20.28 21.12
CA GLN A 406 -5.82 -21.17 20.03
C GLN A 406 -7.20 -21.71 20.38
N VAL A 407 -8.18 -21.46 19.53
CA VAL A 407 -9.55 -21.95 19.73
C VAL A 407 -10.05 -22.65 18.48
N THR A 408 -10.90 -23.66 18.66
CA THR A 408 -11.65 -24.22 17.54
C THR A 408 -12.85 -23.33 17.22
N PRO A 409 -13.43 -23.44 16.00
CA PRO A 409 -14.63 -22.68 15.65
C PRO A 409 -15.80 -22.84 16.64
N GLU A 410 -15.91 -24.00 17.28
CA GLU A 410 -16.96 -24.31 18.25
C GLU A 410 -16.69 -23.71 19.65
N GLN A 411 -15.43 -23.46 19.97
CA GLN A 411 -14.98 -22.95 21.26
C GLN A 411 -15.00 -21.43 21.36
N VAL A 412 -15.33 -20.73 20.27
CA VAL A 412 -15.41 -19.26 20.29
C VAL A 412 -16.43 -18.83 21.35
N PRO A 413 -16.00 -18.09 22.39
CA PRO A 413 -16.87 -17.71 23.50
C PRO A 413 -18.06 -16.90 23.02
N ARG A 414 -19.28 -17.36 23.31
CA ARG A 414 -20.52 -16.64 23.04
C ARG A 414 -21.25 -16.39 24.37
N LYS A 415 -21.40 -15.14 24.73
CA LYS A 415 -22.45 -14.74 25.67
C LYS A 415 -23.61 -14.20 24.83
N GLU A 416 -24.84 -14.51 25.23
CA GLU A 416 -26.03 -13.94 24.61
C GLU A 416 -25.87 -12.43 24.47
N GLY A 417 -25.85 -11.95 23.22
CA GLY A 417 -25.81 -10.55 22.85
C GLY A 417 -24.48 -9.81 23.03
N VAL A 418 -23.51 -10.33 23.76
CA VAL A 418 -22.23 -9.65 24.01
C VAL A 418 -21.08 -10.66 23.84
N TRP A 419 -20.12 -10.31 23.00
CA TRP A 419 -18.89 -11.07 22.86
C TRP A 419 -17.91 -10.73 23.98
N ALA A 420 -17.31 -11.74 24.56
CA ALA A 420 -16.20 -11.53 25.48
C ALA A 420 -15.03 -10.88 24.72
N PRO A 421 -14.45 -9.78 25.24
CA PRO A 421 -13.23 -9.23 24.66
C PRO A 421 -12.11 -10.26 24.80
N GLY A 422 -11.28 -10.38 23.78
CA GLY A 422 -10.13 -11.29 23.78
C GLY A 422 -9.57 -11.45 22.38
N SER A 423 -8.31 -11.88 22.32
CA SER A 423 -7.63 -12.21 21.07
C SER A 423 -7.49 -13.72 20.97
N SER A 424 -7.83 -14.28 19.82
CA SER A 424 -7.71 -15.72 19.58
C SER A 424 -7.37 -16.03 18.13
N VAL A 425 -6.80 -17.22 17.91
CA VAL A 425 -6.59 -17.79 16.58
C VAL A 425 -7.56 -18.94 16.39
N VAL A 426 -8.38 -18.85 15.34
CA VAL A 426 -9.26 -19.94 14.91
C VAL A 426 -8.63 -20.59 13.70
N GLU A 427 -8.17 -21.82 13.84
CA GLU A 427 -7.49 -22.54 12.77
C GLU A 427 -8.44 -23.48 12.05
N PHE A 428 -8.38 -23.45 10.72
CA PHE A 428 -9.12 -24.32 9.83
C PHE A 428 -8.15 -24.90 8.80
N THR A 429 -7.66 -26.11 9.04
CA THR A 429 -6.63 -26.70 8.19
C THR A 429 -7.21 -27.18 6.86
N GLN A 430 -6.41 -27.15 5.78
CA GLN A 430 -6.80 -27.71 4.48
C GLN A 430 -7.19 -29.19 4.58
N LYS A 431 -6.62 -29.92 5.54
CA LYS A 431 -6.98 -31.30 5.79
C LYS A 431 -8.40 -31.39 6.34
N GLN A 432 -8.75 -30.56 7.30
CA GLN A 432 -10.10 -30.47 7.86
C GLN A 432 -11.13 -30.09 6.80
N GLU A 433 -10.83 -29.08 5.97
CA GLU A 433 -11.72 -28.68 4.86
C GLU A 433 -11.97 -29.85 3.89
N LYS A 434 -10.93 -30.58 3.49
CA LYS A 434 -11.05 -31.75 2.62
C LYS A 434 -11.82 -32.92 3.27
N GLU A 435 -11.63 -33.13 4.54
CA GLU A 435 -12.38 -34.15 5.29
C GLU A 435 -13.87 -33.79 5.39
N ILE A 436 -14.19 -32.55 5.62
CA ILE A 436 -15.55 -32.00 5.62
C ILE A 436 -16.18 -32.14 4.23
N GLU A 437 -15.48 -31.67 3.18
CA GLU A 437 -15.94 -31.77 1.79
C GLU A 437 -16.19 -33.23 1.39
N LYS A 438 -15.30 -34.14 1.75
CA LYS A 438 -15.49 -35.56 1.54
C LYS A 438 -16.73 -36.11 2.28
N ALA A 439 -16.91 -35.75 3.55
CA ALA A 439 -18.07 -36.16 4.31
C ALA A 439 -19.38 -35.67 3.71
N LEU A 440 -19.43 -34.42 3.24
CA LEU A 440 -20.59 -33.84 2.56
C LEU A 440 -20.87 -34.52 1.20
N SER A 441 -19.81 -34.87 0.45
CA SER A 441 -19.94 -35.58 -0.82
C SER A 441 -20.46 -37.02 -0.63
N GLU A 442 -20.21 -37.62 0.53
CA GLU A 442 -20.72 -38.95 0.95
C GLU A 442 -22.14 -38.86 1.55
N GLY A 443 -22.79 -37.70 1.53
CA GLY A 443 -24.15 -37.48 2.06
C GLY A 443 -24.22 -37.43 3.59
N LYS A 444 -23.10 -37.29 4.29
CA LYS A 444 -23.06 -37.10 5.74
C LYS A 444 -23.42 -35.65 6.07
N THR A 445 -24.23 -35.47 7.12
CA THR A 445 -24.54 -34.14 7.66
C THR A 445 -23.51 -33.76 8.72
N LEU A 446 -23.07 -32.51 8.71
CA LEU A 446 -22.25 -31.94 9.76
C LEU A 446 -23.04 -31.80 11.08
N PRO A 447 -22.40 -31.92 12.25
CA PRO A 447 -23.05 -31.63 13.53
C PRO A 447 -23.65 -30.23 13.52
N ALA A 448 -24.79 -30.07 14.17
CA ALA A 448 -25.46 -28.77 14.26
C ALA A 448 -24.52 -27.70 14.82
N GLY A 449 -24.36 -26.59 14.07
CA GLY A 449 -23.48 -25.50 14.46
C GLY A 449 -22.02 -25.61 14.02
N GLN A 450 -21.60 -26.74 13.46
CA GLN A 450 -20.25 -26.87 12.91
C GLN A 450 -20.14 -26.20 11.56
N PRO A 451 -19.22 -25.21 11.39
CA PRO A 451 -19.00 -24.56 10.09
C PRO A 451 -18.27 -25.51 9.14
N ALA A 452 -18.66 -25.48 7.86
CA ALA A 452 -18.05 -26.30 6.82
C ALA A 452 -16.76 -25.68 6.27
N THR A 453 -16.65 -24.36 6.33
CA THR A 453 -15.51 -23.62 5.80
C THR A 453 -15.05 -22.54 6.77
N LEU A 454 -13.83 -22.05 6.54
CA LEU A 454 -13.30 -20.90 7.28
C LEU A 454 -14.18 -19.66 7.14
N TYR A 455 -14.70 -19.42 5.95
CA TYR A 455 -15.63 -18.28 5.71
C TYR A 455 -16.91 -18.43 6.52
N GLU A 456 -17.48 -19.61 6.56
CA GLU A 456 -18.68 -19.87 7.34
C GLU A 456 -18.44 -19.68 8.84
N ALA A 457 -17.29 -20.09 9.35
CA ALA A 457 -16.89 -19.87 10.74
C ALA A 457 -16.80 -18.37 11.07
N LEU A 458 -16.14 -17.59 10.21
CA LEU A 458 -16.01 -16.15 10.38
C LEU A 458 -17.37 -15.45 10.30
N VAL A 459 -18.18 -15.80 9.31
CA VAL A 459 -19.51 -15.20 9.11
C VAL A 459 -20.44 -15.49 10.28
N LYS A 460 -20.45 -16.72 10.78
CA LYS A 460 -21.22 -17.08 12.01
C LYS A 460 -20.76 -16.29 13.22
N ASP A 461 -19.45 -16.15 13.40
CA ASP A 461 -18.89 -15.39 14.50
C ASP A 461 -19.30 -13.91 14.42
N TYR A 462 -19.16 -13.30 13.25
CA TYR A 462 -19.53 -11.89 13.05
C TYR A 462 -21.03 -11.66 13.18
N THR A 463 -21.86 -12.43 12.48
CA THR A 463 -23.33 -12.25 12.44
C THR A 463 -24.05 -12.74 13.69
N GLY A 464 -23.39 -13.53 14.53
CA GLY A 464 -23.88 -13.88 15.87
C GLY A 464 -23.76 -12.77 16.91
N ARG A 465 -23.12 -11.66 16.55
CA ARG A 465 -22.98 -10.47 17.41
C ARG A 465 -24.19 -9.56 17.31
N THR A 466 -24.44 -8.77 18.37
CA THR A 466 -25.46 -7.72 18.28
C THR A 466 -25.08 -6.66 17.22
N PRO A 467 -26.06 -5.90 16.68
CA PRO A 467 -25.76 -4.82 15.73
C PRO A 467 -24.75 -3.80 16.28
N GLU A 468 -24.78 -3.49 17.56
CA GLU A 468 -23.82 -2.62 18.22
C GLU A 468 -22.41 -3.22 18.24
N ALA A 469 -22.30 -4.50 18.58
CA ALA A 469 -21.02 -5.22 18.56
C ALA A 469 -20.48 -5.37 17.13
N GLN A 470 -21.34 -5.62 16.13
CA GLN A 470 -20.95 -5.63 14.72
C GLN A 470 -20.42 -4.26 14.28
N SER A 471 -21.03 -3.16 14.74
CA SER A 471 -20.57 -1.80 14.39
C SER A 471 -19.17 -1.49 14.92
N GLN A 472 -18.73 -2.18 15.96
CA GLN A 472 -17.40 -2.08 16.57
C GLN A 472 -16.43 -3.19 16.10
N THR A 473 -16.87 -4.00 15.15
CA THR A 473 -16.07 -5.11 14.60
C THR A 473 -15.68 -4.83 13.17
N LEU A 474 -14.40 -4.97 12.86
CA LEU A 474 -13.86 -4.84 11.51
C LEU A 474 -13.43 -6.23 11.01
N VAL A 475 -13.92 -6.61 9.84
CA VAL A 475 -13.51 -7.81 9.13
C VAL A 475 -12.51 -7.44 8.05
N ILE A 476 -11.31 -8.00 8.12
CA ILE A 476 -10.23 -7.71 7.17
C ILE A 476 -9.81 -8.99 6.46
N THR A 477 -9.61 -8.89 5.16
CA THR A 477 -9.01 -9.94 4.34
C THR A 477 -8.07 -9.35 3.30
N HIS A 478 -7.05 -10.11 2.91
CA HIS A 478 -6.03 -9.64 1.97
C HIS A 478 -6.50 -9.71 0.51
N LEU A 479 -7.17 -10.78 0.12
CA LEU A 479 -7.57 -10.99 -1.27
C LEU A 479 -8.97 -10.42 -1.58
N ASN A 480 -9.08 -9.75 -2.71
CA ASN A 480 -10.36 -9.21 -3.18
C ASN A 480 -11.43 -10.29 -3.40
N LYS A 481 -11.04 -11.51 -3.80
CA LYS A 481 -11.98 -12.64 -3.94
C LYS A 481 -12.60 -13.02 -2.60
N ASP A 482 -11.79 -13.06 -1.53
CA ASP A 482 -12.25 -13.42 -0.19
C ASP A 482 -13.13 -12.31 0.39
N ARG A 483 -12.76 -11.05 0.17
CA ARG A 483 -13.59 -9.90 0.54
C ARG A 483 -14.96 -9.96 -0.09
N ARG A 484 -15.06 -10.28 -1.38
CA ARG A 484 -16.34 -10.42 -2.09
C ARG A 484 -17.16 -11.58 -1.55
N ALA A 485 -16.53 -12.74 -1.39
CA ALA A 485 -17.21 -13.92 -0.84
C ALA A 485 -17.74 -13.66 0.57
N LEU A 486 -16.93 -13.09 1.46
CA LEU A 486 -17.34 -12.77 2.82
C LEU A 486 -18.42 -11.68 2.88
N ASN A 487 -18.31 -10.64 2.05
CA ASN A 487 -19.36 -9.62 1.98
C ASN A 487 -20.72 -10.20 1.54
N SER A 488 -20.73 -11.09 0.55
CA SER A 488 -21.94 -11.77 0.10
C SER A 488 -22.51 -12.66 1.21
N LEU A 489 -21.69 -13.46 1.86
CA LEU A 489 -22.12 -14.36 2.93
C LEU A 489 -22.64 -13.60 4.16
N ILE A 490 -22.01 -12.49 4.51
CA ILE A 490 -22.47 -11.62 5.61
C ILE A 490 -23.80 -10.96 5.25
N HIS A 491 -23.95 -10.47 4.02
CA HIS A 491 -25.21 -9.92 3.53
C HIS A 491 -26.34 -10.94 3.66
N ASP A 492 -26.14 -12.16 3.16
CA ASP A 492 -27.14 -13.22 3.20
C ASP A 492 -27.50 -13.61 4.65
N ALA A 493 -26.48 -13.79 5.51
CA ALA A 493 -26.69 -14.14 6.90
C ALA A 493 -27.44 -13.06 7.70
N ARG A 494 -27.13 -11.78 7.47
CA ARG A 494 -27.85 -10.66 8.11
C ARG A 494 -29.30 -10.59 7.65
N ARG A 495 -29.56 -10.88 6.38
CA ARG A 495 -30.90 -10.95 5.84
C ARG A 495 -31.69 -12.10 6.48
N GLU A 496 -31.11 -13.29 6.59
CA GLU A 496 -31.72 -14.43 7.27
C GLU A 496 -32.02 -14.15 8.74
N ASN A 497 -31.13 -13.42 9.42
CA ASN A 497 -31.33 -12.97 10.81
C ASN A 497 -32.36 -11.83 10.96
N GLY A 498 -32.91 -11.31 9.85
CA GLY A 498 -33.88 -10.21 9.88
C GLY A 498 -33.28 -8.83 10.20
N GLU A 499 -31.95 -8.68 10.10
CA GLU A 499 -31.25 -7.43 10.37
C GLU A 499 -31.31 -6.44 9.20
N THR A 500 -31.65 -6.93 7.99
CA THR A 500 -31.82 -6.14 6.77
C THR A 500 -33.22 -6.32 6.20
N GLY A 501 -33.63 -5.43 5.29
CA GLY A 501 -34.92 -5.52 4.62
C GLY A 501 -35.06 -6.81 3.78
N LYS A 502 -36.29 -7.25 3.60
CA LYS A 502 -36.59 -8.48 2.82
C LYS A 502 -36.47 -8.27 1.32
N GLU A 503 -36.74 -7.05 0.86
CA GLU A 503 -36.59 -6.68 -0.55
C GLU A 503 -35.12 -6.49 -0.87
N GLU A 504 -34.70 -7.05 -1.99
CA GLU A 504 -33.36 -6.89 -2.49
C GLU A 504 -33.36 -6.59 -3.98
N ILE A 505 -32.39 -5.81 -4.39
CA ILE A 505 -32.12 -5.53 -5.79
C ILE A 505 -30.69 -5.96 -6.12
N THR A 506 -30.50 -6.37 -7.36
CA THR A 506 -29.15 -6.68 -7.86
C THR A 506 -28.65 -5.49 -8.65
N LEU A 507 -27.52 -4.93 -8.21
CA LEU A 507 -26.86 -3.80 -8.86
C LEU A 507 -25.63 -4.25 -9.60
N PRO A 508 -25.43 -3.86 -10.87
CA PRO A 508 -24.13 -3.90 -11.50
C PRO A 508 -23.24 -2.79 -10.91
N VAL A 509 -22.05 -3.16 -10.47
CA VAL A 509 -21.08 -2.24 -9.88
C VAL A 509 -19.75 -2.31 -10.61
N LEU A 510 -19.01 -1.23 -10.60
CA LEU A 510 -17.67 -1.13 -11.17
C LEU A 510 -16.62 -1.21 -10.06
N VAL A 511 -15.73 -2.17 -10.19
CA VAL A 511 -14.59 -2.38 -9.28
C VAL A 511 -13.31 -2.14 -10.04
N THR A 512 -12.41 -1.36 -9.49
CA THR A 512 -11.12 -1.11 -10.14
C THR A 512 -10.38 -2.43 -10.39
N SER A 513 -9.84 -2.57 -11.60
CA SER A 513 -9.01 -3.72 -11.96
C SER A 513 -7.58 -3.62 -11.40
N ASN A 514 -7.23 -2.52 -10.75
CA ASN A 514 -5.89 -2.22 -10.21
C ASN A 514 -4.77 -2.34 -11.26
N ILE A 515 -5.09 -2.03 -12.50
CA ILE A 515 -4.14 -2.04 -13.61
C ILE A 515 -3.41 -0.70 -13.62
N ARG A 516 -2.10 -0.75 -13.64
CA ARG A 516 -1.24 0.44 -13.69
C ARG A 516 -1.16 0.97 -15.12
N ASP A 517 -0.88 2.27 -15.26
CA ASP A 517 -0.77 2.93 -16.57
C ASP A 517 0.25 2.24 -17.50
N GLY A 518 1.36 1.77 -16.93
CA GLY A 518 2.35 1.02 -17.67
C GLY A 518 1.87 -0.33 -18.21
N GLU A 519 0.97 -1.01 -17.51
CA GLU A 519 0.40 -2.28 -17.95
C GLU A 519 -0.60 -2.10 -19.08
N LEU A 520 -1.24 -0.93 -19.20
CA LEU A 520 -2.12 -0.59 -20.31
C LEU A 520 -1.41 -0.56 -21.67
N ARG A 521 -0.10 -0.39 -21.69
CA ARG A 521 0.73 -0.46 -22.90
C ARG A 521 0.87 -1.85 -23.48
N LYS A 522 0.56 -2.87 -22.69
CA LYS A 522 0.61 -4.26 -23.11
C LYS A 522 -0.73 -4.69 -23.69
N LEU A 523 -0.72 -5.16 -24.93
CA LEU A 523 -1.95 -5.69 -25.55
C LEU A 523 -2.47 -6.93 -24.79
N SER A 524 -1.60 -7.70 -24.16
CA SER A 524 -1.96 -8.83 -23.30
C SER A 524 -2.87 -8.41 -22.13
N THR A 525 -2.65 -7.24 -21.55
CA THR A 525 -3.53 -6.70 -20.50
C THR A 525 -4.96 -6.51 -21.00
N TRP A 526 -5.14 -5.93 -22.18
CA TRP A 526 -6.45 -5.75 -22.80
C TRP A 526 -7.11 -7.07 -23.20
N THR A 527 -6.32 -8.01 -23.69
CA THR A 527 -6.80 -9.35 -24.02
C THR A 527 -7.29 -10.10 -22.79
N ALA A 528 -6.58 -9.98 -21.68
CA ALA A 528 -6.96 -10.59 -20.41
C ALA A 528 -8.19 -9.94 -19.75
N HIS A 529 -8.50 -8.68 -20.09
CA HIS A 529 -9.58 -7.88 -19.49
C HIS A 529 -10.65 -7.47 -20.51
N LYS A 530 -11.00 -8.33 -21.44
CA LYS A 530 -11.99 -8.05 -22.50
C LYS A 530 -13.37 -7.65 -21.96
N GLU A 531 -13.74 -8.17 -20.80
CA GLU A 531 -15.03 -7.87 -20.14
C GLU A 531 -14.99 -6.59 -19.29
N ALA A 532 -13.87 -5.90 -19.27
CA ALA A 532 -13.71 -4.68 -18.48
C ALA A 532 -14.46 -3.49 -19.12
N VAL A 533 -14.77 -2.51 -18.28
CA VAL A 533 -15.27 -1.19 -18.69
C VAL A 533 -14.12 -0.21 -18.63
N ALA A 534 -13.86 0.50 -19.72
CA ALA A 534 -12.84 1.51 -19.82
C ALA A 534 -13.42 2.91 -19.60
N LEU A 535 -12.83 3.67 -18.71
CA LEU A 535 -13.14 5.09 -18.52
C LEU A 535 -12.12 5.93 -19.29
N VAL A 536 -12.60 6.68 -20.28
CA VAL A 536 -11.81 7.56 -21.13
C VAL A 536 -12.51 8.92 -21.21
N ASP A 537 -11.82 10.00 -20.87
CA ASP A 537 -12.37 11.36 -20.90
C ASP A 537 -13.74 11.48 -20.18
N ASN A 538 -13.85 10.87 -19.00
CA ASN A 538 -15.08 10.77 -18.20
C ASN A 538 -16.24 10.04 -18.86
N VAL A 539 -16.01 9.30 -19.95
CA VAL A 539 -17.02 8.47 -20.63
C VAL A 539 -16.66 7.00 -20.46
N TYR A 540 -17.65 6.19 -20.06
CA TYR A 540 -17.51 4.75 -19.92
C TYR A 540 -17.73 4.04 -21.25
N HIS A 541 -16.82 3.11 -21.55
CA HIS A 541 -16.84 2.32 -22.78
C HIS A 541 -16.75 0.83 -22.50
N ARG A 542 -17.36 0.02 -23.36
CA ARG A 542 -17.08 -1.41 -23.44
C ARG A 542 -15.91 -1.66 -24.38
N ILE A 543 -15.12 -2.69 -24.10
CA ILE A 543 -14.10 -3.17 -25.03
C ILE A 543 -14.78 -4.07 -26.04
N SER A 544 -15.02 -3.56 -27.25
CA SER A 544 -15.74 -4.29 -28.30
C SER A 544 -14.82 -5.25 -29.05
N LYS A 545 -13.56 -4.86 -29.29
CA LYS A 545 -12.59 -5.64 -30.06
C LYS A 545 -11.16 -5.32 -29.60
N VAL A 546 -10.34 -6.35 -29.56
CA VAL A 546 -8.88 -6.23 -29.41
C VAL A 546 -8.24 -6.81 -30.65
N ASP A 547 -7.67 -5.94 -31.50
CA ASP A 547 -7.01 -6.32 -32.76
C ASP A 547 -5.51 -6.49 -32.52
N LYS A 548 -5.07 -7.74 -32.47
CA LYS A 548 -3.67 -8.08 -32.23
C LYS A 548 -2.73 -7.70 -33.39
N ALA A 549 -3.25 -7.79 -34.62
CA ALA A 549 -2.44 -7.53 -35.80
C ALA A 549 -2.10 -6.04 -35.93
N ASN A 550 -3.07 -5.17 -35.66
CA ASN A 550 -2.94 -3.72 -35.80
C ASN A 550 -2.65 -3.01 -34.46
N GLN A 551 -2.57 -3.74 -33.34
CA GLN A 551 -2.35 -3.17 -32.00
C GLN A 551 -3.41 -2.10 -31.65
N LEU A 552 -4.68 -2.38 -31.97
CA LEU A 552 -5.78 -1.47 -31.77
C LEU A 552 -6.87 -2.08 -30.89
N ILE A 553 -7.46 -1.24 -30.08
CA ILE A 553 -8.58 -1.56 -29.21
C ILE A 553 -9.76 -0.71 -29.66
N THR A 554 -10.91 -1.34 -29.87
CA THR A 554 -12.17 -0.66 -30.16
C THR A 554 -12.96 -0.52 -28.87
N LEU A 555 -13.27 0.71 -28.51
CA LEU A 555 -14.08 1.07 -27.35
C LEU A 555 -15.43 1.60 -27.83
N THR A 556 -16.52 1.12 -27.25
CA THR A 556 -17.88 1.54 -27.62
C THR A 556 -18.59 2.12 -26.39
N ASP A 557 -19.09 3.34 -26.50
CA ASP A 557 -19.84 3.99 -25.43
C ASP A 557 -21.32 3.54 -25.37
N SER A 558 -22.10 4.14 -24.48
CA SER A 558 -23.53 3.83 -24.30
C SER A 558 -24.40 4.19 -25.50
N GLU A 559 -23.94 5.12 -26.32
CA GLU A 559 -24.66 5.57 -27.54
C GLU A 559 -24.26 4.78 -28.77
N GLY A 560 -23.36 3.81 -28.62
CA GLY A 560 -22.85 2.98 -29.72
C GLY A 560 -21.75 3.64 -30.54
N LYS A 561 -21.23 4.80 -30.09
CA LYS A 561 -20.12 5.47 -30.76
C LYS A 561 -18.83 4.71 -30.48
N GLU A 562 -18.12 4.41 -31.55
CA GLU A 562 -16.84 3.69 -31.47
C GLU A 562 -15.66 4.66 -31.38
N ARG A 563 -14.69 4.29 -30.56
CA ARG A 563 -13.40 4.94 -30.46
C ARG A 563 -12.29 3.89 -30.62
N TYR A 564 -11.29 4.21 -31.41
CA TYR A 564 -10.13 3.37 -31.64
C TYR A 564 -8.93 3.94 -30.89
N ILE A 565 -8.29 3.10 -30.07
CA ILE A 565 -7.16 3.51 -29.26
C ILE A 565 -6.09 2.42 -29.26
N SER A 566 -4.82 2.83 -29.36
CA SER A 566 -3.72 1.90 -29.16
C SER A 566 -3.41 1.73 -27.66
N PRO A 567 -2.77 0.62 -27.24
CA PRO A 567 -2.30 0.48 -25.85
C PRO A 567 -1.43 1.64 -25.39
N ARG A 568 -0.61 2.19 -26.27
CA ARG A 568 0.26 3.33 -25.99
C ARG A 568 -0.55 4.59 -25.69
N GLU A 569 -1.55 4.89 -26.52
CA GLU A 569 -2.44 6.03 -26.32
C GLU A 569 -3.26 5.88 -25.04
N ALA A 570 -3.76 4.67 -24.76
CA ALA A 570 -4.51 4.38 -23.55
C ALA A 570 -3.71 4.67 -22.27
N SER A 571 -2.43 4.30 -22.26
CA SER A 571 -1.53 4.62 -21.15
C SER A 571 -1.26 6.13 -21.04
N ALA A 572 -1.08 6.82 -22.16
CA ALA A 572 -0.80 8.26 -22.19
C ALA A 572 -2.03 9.11 -21.78
N GLU A 573 -3.22 8.69 -22.16
CA GLU A 573 -4.48 9.36 -21.83
C GLU A 573 -5.01 9.03 -20.43
N GLY A 574 -4.36 8.13 -19.69
CA GLY A 574 -4.76 7.77 -18.34
C GLY A 574 -6.07 6.99 -18.28
N VAL A 575 -6.31 6.08 -19.22
CA VAL A 575 -7.48 5.20 -19.22
C VAL A 575 -7.52 4.35 -17.96
N THR A 576 -8.69 4.25 -17.34
CA THR A 576 -8.89 3.37 -16.19
C THR A 576 -9.80 2.21 -16.58
N LEU A 577 -9.36 0.97 -16.26
CA LEU A 577 -10.17 -0.22 -16.47
C LEU A 577 -10.89 -0.63 -15.19
N TYR A 578 -12.18 -0.91 -15.32
CA TYR A 578 -13.04 -1.40 -14.26
C TYR A 578 -13.59 -2.77 -14.62
N ARG A 579 -13.64 -3.64 -13.62
CA ARG A 579 -14.34 -4.91 -13.73
C ARG A 579 -15.79 -4.71 -13.33
N GLN A 580 -16.70 -5.31 -14.08
CA GLN A 580 -18.10 -5.38 -13.71
C GLN A 580 -18.36 -6.51 -12.73
N GLU A 581 -19.07 -6.20 -11.67
CA GLU A 581 -19.55 -7.16 -10.69
C GLU A 581 -21.03 -6.90 -10.42
N LYS A 582 -21.72 -7.89 -9.89
CA LYS A 582 -23.08 -7.75 -9.40
C LYS A 582 -23.07 -7.93 -7.89
N ILE A 583 -23.73 -7.02 -7.21
CA ILE A 583 -23.97 -7.12 -5.78
C ILE A 583 -25.47 -7.08 -5.50
N THR A 584 -25.88 -7.80 -4.46
CA THR A 584 -27.26 -7.76 -3.97
C THR A 584 -27.35 -6.80 -2.81
N VAL A 585 -28.30 -5.90 -2.83
CA VAL A 585 -28.47 -4.82 -1.86
C VAL A 585 -29.86 -4.83 -1.27
N SER A 586 -29.94 -4.72 0.05
CA SER A 586 -31.18 -4.60 0.82
C SER A 586 -31.13 -3.36 1.71
N GLN A 587 -32.29 -2.91 2.16
CA GLN A 587 -32.37 -1.86 3.19
C GLN A 587 -31.60 -2.27 4.45
N GLY A 588 -30.79 -1.38 4.99
CA GLY A 588 -29.94 -1.61 6.16
C GLY A 588 -28.54 -2.15 5.82
N ASP A 589 -28.25 -2.41 4.54
CA ASP A 589 -26.89 -2.77 4.13
C ASP A 589 -25.92 -1.60 4.29
N ARG A 590 -24.67 -1.94 4.62
CA ARG A 590 -23.57 -0.96 4.65
C ARG A 590 -22.82 -1.03 3.31
N MET A 591 -22.75 0.12 2.67
CA MET A 591 -22.11 0.28 1.38
C MET A 591 -20.89 1.19 1.51
N ARG A 592 -19.88 0.93 0.71
CA ARG A 592 -18.66 1.74 0.67
C ARG A 592 -18.35 2.16 -0.76
N PHE A 593 -18.13 3.45 -0.96
CA PHE A 593 -17.62 3.93 -2.24
C PHE A 593 -16.13 3.62 -2.36
N SER A 594 -15.76 2.87 -3.37
CA SER A 594 -14.38 2.46 -3.60
C SER A 594 -13.51 3.54 -4.26
N LYS A 595 -14.15 4.54 -4.86
CA LYS A 595 -13.49 5.69 -5.48
C LYS A 595 -14.32 6.96 -5.32
N SER A 596 -13.65 8.10 -5.21
CA SER A 596 -14.31 9.41 -5.18
C SER A 596 -14.92 9.77 -6.53
N ASP A 597 -16.09 10.37 -6.49
CA ASP A 597 -16.75 11.01 -7.62
C ASP A 597 -17.26 12.38 -7.14
N PRO A 598 -16.48 13.46 -7.32
CA PRO A 598 -16.83 14.78 -6.81
C PRO A 598 -18.12 15.35 -7.42
N GLU A 599 -18.43 15.02 -8.67
CA GLU A 599 -19.64 15.50 -9.35
C GLU A 599 -20.90 14.94 -8.72
N ARG A 600 -20.85 13.70 -8.24
CA ARG A 600 -21.94 13.02 -7.55
C ARG A 600 -21.88 13.13 -6.03
N GLY A 601 -20.85 13.76 -5.49
CA GLY A 601 -20.65 13.91 -4.05
C GLY A 601 -20.17 12.64 -3.34
N TYR A 602 -19.65 11.64 -4.07
CA TYR A 602 -19.12 10.41 -3.48
C TYR A 602 -17.67 10.62 -3.02
N VAL A 603 -17.39 10.21 -1.79
CA VAL A 603 -16.04 10.25 -1.23
C VAL A 603 -15.52 8.82 -1.09
N ALA A 604 -14.32 8.55 -1.63
CA ALA A 604 -13.68 7.25 -1.52
C ALA A 604 -13.59 6.80 -0.07
N ASN A 605 -13.93 5.53 0.15
CA ASN A 605 -13.91 4.88 1.46
C ASN A 605 -14.96 5.40 2.46
N SER A 606 -15.87 6.29 2.07
CA SER A 606 -17.04 6.64 2.90
C SER A 606 -18.00 5.45 2.98
N ILE A 607 -18.54 5.21 4.17
CA ILE A 607 -19.50 4.15 4.45
C ILE A 607 -20.87 4.77 4.60
N TRP A 608 -21.84 4.19 3.89
CA TRP A 608 -23.23 4.63 3.85
C TRP A 608 -24.16 3.46 4.18
N GLU A 609 -25.28 3.76 4.74
CA GLU A 609 -26.34 2.78 4.99
C GLU A 609 -27.46 2.95 3.99
N VAL A 610 -27.92 1.84 3.41
CA VAL A 610 -29.03 1.83 2.46
C VAL A 610 -30.35 2.10 3.20
N GLN A 611 -30.99 3.21 2.89
CA GLN A 611 -32.25 3.61 3.52
C GLN A 611 -33.45 2.93 2.90
N SER A 612 -33.45 2.76 1.58
CA SER A 612 -34.53 2.09 0.85
C SER A 612 -34.03 1.53 -0.47
N VAL A 613 -34.68 0.49 -0.94
CA VAL A 613 -34.51 -0.06 -2.29
C VAL A 613 -35.87 0.05 -3.01
N SER A 614 -35.82 0.46 -4.29
CA SER A 614 -36.98 0.49 -5.17
C SER A 614 -36.60 -0.09 -6.52
N GLY A 615 -37.38 -1.04 -6.99
CA GLY A 615 -37.19 -1.69 -8.32
C GLY A 615 -37.73 -0.85 -9.48
#